data_ebcf875de30f804c213a1488b3894e93
#
_entry.id   ebcf875de30f804c213a1488b3894e93
#
_cell.length_a   1.000
_cell.length_b   1.000
_cell.length_c   1.000
_cell.angle_alpha   90.00
_cell.angle_beta   90.00
_cell.angle_gamma   90.00
#
_symmetry.space_group_name_H-M   'P 1'
#
loop_
_entity.id
_entity.type
_entity.pdbx_description
1 polymer ?
#
loop_
_entity_poly.entity_id
_entity_poly.type
_entity_poly.pdbx_seq_one_letter_code
_entity_poly.pdbx_strand_id
1 'polypeptide(L)'
;KWLNLVFANKMPSKIGRSCLTPIISVFGGVAGDATVTRISDDEFWVVSSGISERYQKRFYNSVQLPENTSFQSKTDEMCGFNVAGPKSREILQRLSNQDLSNKNWPFMRSGNLSIAGVSCLALRISFTGDLGWEIYCETSKQQIVYEALVQEAISERGGPVGSRALMSLRIEKGYGSW
;
A
#
# COMPACT_ATOMS: atom_id res chain seq x y z
N LYS A 1 3.98 -18.25 -8.36
CA LYS A 1 2.97 -18.87 -9.27
C LYS A 1 1.56 -18.81 -8.68
N TRP A 2 1.35 -19.16 -7.40
CA TRP A 2 0.03 -19.22 -6.75
C TRP A 2 -0.74 -17.88 -6.84
N LEU A 3 -0.12 -16.73 -6.53
CA LEU A 3 -0.76 -15.43 -6.62
C LEU A 3 -1.31 -15.11 -8.02
N ASN A 4 -0.68 -15.60 -9.08
CA ASN A 4 -1.21 -15.44 -10.46
C ASN A 4 -2.45 -16.30 -10.77
N LEU A 5 -2.85 -17.20 -9.88
CA LEU A 5 -4.11 -17.93 -9.95
C LEU A 5 -5.24 -17.23 -9.20
N VAL A 6 -4.88 -16.42 -8.19
CA VAL A 6 -5.83 -15.66 -7.36
C VAL A 6 -6.14 -14.29 -7.98
N PHE A 7 -5.10 -13.61 -8.49
CA PHE A 7 -5.19 -12.25 -9.00
C PHE A 7 -5.15 -12.22 -10.53
N ALA A 8 -5.90 -11.31 -11.12
CA ALA A 8 -6.05 -11.21 -12.57
C ALA A 8 -4.82 -10.64 -13.27
N ASN A 9 -4.09 -9.71 -12.64
CA ASN A 9 -2.89 -9.13 -13.22
C ASN A 9 -1.65 -9.97 -12.90
N LYS A 10 -0.67 -9.93 -13.81
CA LYS A 10 0.62 -10.58 -13.59
C LYS A 10 1.35 -9.98 -12.38
N MET A 11 1.82 -10.86 -11.50
CA MET A 11 2.57 -10.46 -10.32
C MET A 11 3.90 -9.77 -10.67
N PRO A 12 4.37 -8.83 -9.81
CA PRO A 12 5.64 -8.15 -10.01
C PRO A 12 6.80 -9.15 -10.12
N SER A 13 7.61 -9.03 -11.16
CA SER A 13 8.79 -9.88 -11.38
C SER A 13 10.04 -9.35 -10.68
N LYS A 14 10.07 -8.07 -10.31
CA LYS A 14 11.21 -7.41 -9.66
C LYS A 14 10.91 -7.12 -8.20
N ILE A 15 11.87 -7.39 -7.32
CA ILE A 15 11.83 -6.98 -5.90
C ILE A 15 11.66 -5.46 -5.81
N GLY A 16 10.88 -4.99 -4.85
CA GLY A 16 10.57 -3.59 -4.66
C GLY A 16 9.64 -2.99 -5.72
N ARG A 17 8.83 -3.82 -6.38
CA ARG A 17 7.77 -3.37 -7.30
C ARG A 17 6.42 -3.83 -6.82
N SER A 18 5.42 -2.98 -7.06
CA SER A 18 4.02 -3.23 -6.74
C SER A 18 3.18 -3.30 -8.02
N CYS A 19 2.05 -3.96 -7.94
CA CYS A 19 0.98 -3.87 -8.94
C CYS A 19 -0.38 -3.80 -8.25
N LEU A 20 -1.29 -3.00 -8.79
CA LEU A 20 -2.70 -3.05 -8.45
C LEU A 20 -3.35 -4.15 -9.29
N THR A 21 -4.16 -5.01 -8.66
CA THR A 21 -4.76 -6.15 -9.32
C THR A 21 -6.12 -6.49 -8.75
N PRO A 22 -7.16 -6.73 -9.58
CA PRO A 22 -8.43 -7.24 -9.12
C PRO A 22 -8.40 -8.75 -8.88
N ILE A 23 -9.32 -9.20 -8.02
CA ILE A 23 -9.78 -10.58 -7.94
C ILE A 23 -11.04 -10.67 -8.80
N ILE A 24 -11.06 -11.60 -9.75
CA ILE A 24 -12.20 -11.79 -10.64
C ILE A 24 -12.93 -13.07 -10.26
N SER A 25 -14.24 -12.98 -10.07
CA SER A 25 -15.09 -14.12 -9.80
C SER A 25 -15.28 -14.99 -11.06
N VAL A 26 -15.74 -16.22 -10.89
CA VAL A 26 -16.06 -17.14 -12.00
C VAL A 26 -17.12 -16.61 -12.96
N PHE A 27 -17.90 -15.61 -12.55
CA PHE A 27 -18.90 -14.93 -13.36
C PHE A 27 -18.38 -13.66 -14.06
N GLY A 28 -17.08 -13.38 -13.97
CA GLY A 28 -16.45 -12.22 -14.59
C GLY A 28 -16.58 -10.90 -13.80
N GLY A 29 -17.25 -10.90 -12.66
CA GLY A 29 -17.38 -9.70 -11.80
C GLY A 29 -16.15 -9.50 -10.92
N VAL A 30 -15.87 -8.23 -10.57
CA VAL A 30 -14.83 -7.89 -9.59
C VAL A 30 -15.28 -8.31 -8.20
N ALA A 31 -14.49 -9.18 -7.56
CA ALA A 31 -14.72 -9.68 -6.21
C ALA A 31 -13.82 -9.02 -5.15
N GLY A 32 -12.92 -8.18 -5.58
CA GLY A 32 -12.01 -7.41 -4.75
C GLY A 32 -10.86 -6.86 -5.55
N ASP A 33 -10.05 -6.04 -4.90
CA ASP A 33 -8.77 -5.59 -5.44
C ASP A 33 -7.68 -5.61 -4.36
N ALA A 34 -6.45 -5.59 -4.79
CA ALA A 34 -5.30 -5.50 -3.92
C ALA A 34 -4.11 -4.84 -4.60
N THR A 35 -3.27 -4.22 -3.81
CA THR A 35 -1.91 -3.87 -4.19
C THR A 35 -0.99 -5.01 -3.76
N VAL A 36 -0.36 -5.67 -4.73
CA VAL A 36 0.59 -6.75 -4.46
C VAL A 36 2.01 -6.26 -4.69
N THR A 37 2.83 -6.37 -3.66
CA THR A 37 4.22 -5.92 -3.66
C THR A 37 5.15 -7.12 -3.50
N ARG A 38 6.17 -7.23 -4.35
CA ARG A 38 7.23 -8.23 -4.17
C ARG A 38 8.30 -7.71 -3.23
N ILE A 39 8.42 -8.30 -2.04
CA ILE A 39 9.36 -7.90 -0.99
C ILE A 39 10.72 -8.60 -1.17
N SER A 40 10.70 -9.90 -1.45
CA SER A 40 11.89 -10.70 -1.73
C SER A 40 11.64 -11.67 -2.89
N ASP A 41 12.50 -12.64 -3.09
CA ASP A 41 12.32 -13.63 -4.17
C ASP A 41 11.09 -14.52 -3.96
N ASP A 42 10.72 -14.76 -2.73
CA ASP A 42 9.64 -15.68 -2.30
C ASP A 42 8.59 -15.02 -1.39
N GLU A 43 8.77 -13.73 -1.04
CA GLU A 43 7.85 -12.99 -0.17
C GLU A 43 7.09 -11.91 -0.94
N PHE A 44 5.77 -11.88 -0.72
CA PHE A 44 4.85 -10.89 -1.27
C PHE A 44 4.01 -10.28 -0.17
N TRP A 45 3.86 -8.97 -0.21
CA TRP A 45 2.95 -8.20 0.63
C TRP A 45 1.68 -7.90 -0.14
N VAL A 46 0.53 -8.25 0.42
CA VAL A 46 -0.79 -8.03 -0.19
C VAL A 46 -1.56 -7.03 0.66
N VAL A 47 -1.87 -5.88 0.11
CA VAL A 47 -2.68 -4.84 0.75
C VAL A 47 -4.02 -4.75 0.05
N SER A 48 -5.09 -4.83 0.82
CA SER A 48 -6.46 -4.72 0.33
C SER A 48 -7.36 -4.05 1.38
N SER A 49 -8.65 -3.92 1.10
CA SER A 49 -9.60 -3.35 2.05
C SER A 49 -9.73 -4.24 3.29
N GLY A 50 -9.39 -3.71 4.47
CA GLY A 50 -9.52 -4.43 5.74
C GLY A 50 -10.95 -4.87 6.07
N ILE A 51 -11.95 -4.08 5.66
CA ILE A 51 -13.38 -4.43 5.83
C ILE A 51 -13.72 -5.71 5.03
N SER A 52 -13.06 -5.90 3.89
CA SER A 52 -13.32 -7.03 2.98
C SER A 52 -12.40 -8.23 3.22
N GLU A 53 -11.50 -8.18 4.18
CA GLU A 53 -10.49 -9.23 4.40
C GLU A 53 -11.11 -10.63 4.54
N ARG A 54 -12.18 -10.76 5.36
CA ARG A 54 -12.88 -12.05 5.56
C ARG A 54 -13.49 -12.57 4.26
N TYR A 55 -14.03 -11.68 3.43
CA TYR A 55 -14.60 -12.02 2.15
C TYR A 55 -13.51 -12.46 1.15
N GLN A 56 -12.43 -11.70 1.05
CA GLN A 56 -11.32 -11.98 0.15
C GLN A 56 -10.56 -13.26 0.51
N LYS A 57 -10.45 -13.60 1.78
CA LYS A 57 -9.88 -14.89 2.25
C LYS A 57 -10.55 -16.11 1.60
N ARG A 58 -11.83 -16.04 1.19
CA ARG A 58 -12.49 -17.13 0.47
C ARG A 58 -11.82 -17.40 -0.87
N PHE A 59 -11.41 -16.34 -1.58
CA PHE A 59 -10.72 -16.47 -2.87
C PHE A 59 -9.30 -16.99 -2.69
N TYR A 60 -8.60 -16.55 -1.66
CA TYR A 60 -7.28 -17.11 -1.34
C TYR A 60 -7.37 -18.61 -1.03
N ASN A 61 -8.37 -19.00 -0.26
CA ASN A 61 -8.58 -20.41 0.12
C ASN A 61 -9.18 -21.26 -1.00
N SER A 62 -9.73 -20.66 -2.06
CA SER A 62 -10.29 -21.40 -3.20
C SER A 62 -9.22 -22.02 -4.10
N VAL A 63 -7.98 -21.55 -3.99
CA VAL A 63 -6.83 -22.06 -4.74
C VAL A 63 -5.89 -22.75 -3.75
N GLN A 64 -5.63 -24.03 -3.95
CA GLN A 64 -4.76 -24.80 -3.08
C GLN A 64 -3.40 -24.11 -2.92
N LEU A 65 -3.01 -23.85 -1.69
CA LEU A 65 -1.71 -23.28 -1.37
C LEU A 65 -0.63 -24.32 -1.65
N PRO A 66 0.45 -23.96 -2.37
CA PRO A 66 1.55 -24.90 -2.62
C PRO A 66 2.21 -25.36 -1.33
N GLU A 67 2.78 -26.57 -1.34
CA GLU A 67 3.64 -27.03 -0.25
C GLU A 67 4.75 -26.03 0.02
N ASN A 68 5.13 -25.87 1.28
CA ASN A 68 6.13 -24.91 1.75
C ASN A 68 5.77 -23.42 1.50
N THR A 69 4.50 -23.11 1.28
CA THR A 69 4.00 -21.73 1.17
C THR A 69 3.07 -21.44 2.33
N SER A 70 3.21 -20.26 2.95
CA SER A 70 2.31 -19.79 4.01
C SER A 70 1.63 -18.49 3.60
N PHE A 71 0.42 -18.26 4.10
CA PHE A 71 -0.30 -17.01 3.97
C PHE A 71 -0.76 -16.55 5.36
N GLN A 72 -0.29 -15.38 5.78
CA GLN A 72 -0.59 -14.82 7.11
C GLN A 72 -1.26 -13.46 6.98
N SER A 73 -2.28 -13.20 7.81
CA SER A 73 -2.82 -11.85 7.98
C SER A 73 -1.92 -11.05 8.93
N LYS A 74 -1.64 -9.80 8.55
CA LYS A 74 -0.89 -8.82 9.35
C LYS A 74 -1.75 -7.62 9.74
N THR A 75 -3.06 -7.69 9.53
CA THR A 75 -4.00 -6.58 9.72
C THR A 75 -3.97 -5.99 11.13
N ASP A 76 -3.83 -6.83 12.15
CA ASP A 76 -3.79 -6.38 13.55
C ASP A 76 -2.38 -5.96 14.00
N GLU A 77 -1.34 -6.35 13.25
CA GLU A 77 0.05 -6.08 13.59
C GLU A 77 0.59 -4.80 12.91
N MET A 78 -0.03 -4.38 11.81
CA MET A 78 0.45 -3.30 10.98
C MET A 78 -0.56 -2.16 10.87
N CYS A 79 -0.04 -0.93 10.83
CA CYS A 79 -0.79 0.30 10.59
C CYS A 79 -0.32 0.94 9.28
N GLY A 80 -1.26 1.49 8.49
CA GLY A 80 -0.98 2.15 7.22
C GLY A 80 -1.39 3.62 7.23
N PHE A 81 -0.53 4.48 6.67
CA PHE A 81 -0.78 5.90 6.46
C PHE A 81 -0.71 6.25 4.98
N ASN A 82 -1.67 7.03 4.50
CA ASN A 82 -1.60 7.65 3.17
C ASN A 82 -1.02 9.06 3.30
N VAL A 83 0.06 9.34 2.59
CA VAL A 83 0.65 10.68 2.47
C VAL A 83 0.53 11.11 1.02
N ALA A 84 -0.39 12.01 0.70
CA ALA A 84 -0.70 12.39 -0.67
C ALA A 84 -0.77 13.91 -0.85
N GLY A 85 -0.47 14.36 -2.05
CA GLY A 85 -0.48 15.77 -2.45
C GLY A 85 0.88 16.23 -3.01
N PRO A 86 0.93 17.45 -3.57
CA PRO A 86 2.12 17.94 -4.28
C PRO A 86 3.37 18.03 -3.39
N LYS A 87 3.21 18.21 -2.09
CA LYS A 87 4.28 18.34 -1.10
C LYS A 87 4.65 17.03 -0.39
N SER A 88 3.98 15.93 -0.70
CA SER A 88 4.18 14.64 -0.02
C SER A 88 5.63 14.13 -0.09
N ARG A 89 6.33 14.35 -1.21
CA ARG A 89 7.74 13.99 -1.34
C ARG A 89 8.64 14.81 -0.42
N GLU A 90 8.42 16.12 -0.36
CA GLU A 90 9.22 17.03 0.47
C GLU A 90 9.05 16.70 1.96
N ILE A 91 7.81 16.43 2.37
CA ILE A 91 7.48 15.96 3.73
C ILE A 91 8.26 14.70 4.08
N LEU A 92 8.15 13.67 3.26
CA LEU A 92 8.82 12.39 3.51
C LEU A 92 10.35 12.49 3.40
N GLN A 93 10.87 13.36 2.52
CA GLN A 93 12.31 13.58 2.37
C GLN A 93 12.93 14.19 3.64
N ARG A 94 12.21 15.06 4.37
CA ARG A 94 12.69 15.60 5.64
C ARG A 94 12.70 14.57 6.78
N LEU A 95 11.81 13.61 6.71
CA LEU A 95 11.69 12.53 7.71
C LEU A 95 12.63 11.35 7.45
N SER A 96 13.25 11.29 6.26
CA SER A 96 14.08 10.16 5.84
C SER A 96 15.40 10.61 5.23
N ASN A 97 16.46 9.84 5.47
CA ASN A 97 17.78 10.04 4.88
C ASN A 97 17.92 9.44 3.47
N GLN A 98 16.89 8.79 2.95
CA GLN A 98 16.92 8.20 1.61
C GLN A 98 16.52 9.22 0.55
N ASP A 99 17.13 9.16 -0.64
CA ASP A 99 16.72 9.96 -1.79
C ASP A 99 15.39 9.45 -2.37
N LEU A 100 14.33 10.24 -2.18
CA LEU A 100 12.97 9.95 -2.66
C LEU A 100 12.68 10.54 -4.04
N SER A 101 13.70 10.93 -4.81
CA SER A 101 13.55 11.41 -6.18
C SER A 101 12.84 10.38 -7.09
N ASN A 102 12.31 10.85 -8.23
CA ASN A 102 11.69 9.94 -9.20
C ASN A 102 12.65 8.89 -9.76
N LYS A 103 13.95 9.18 -9.76
CA LYS A 103 14.98 8.24 -10.20
C LYS A 103 15.07 7.02 -9.27
N ASN A 104 15.07 7.26 -7.97
CA ASN A 104 15.25 6.21 -6.96
C ASN A 104 13.90 5.64 -6.48
N TRP A 105 12.84 6.46 -6.50
CA TRP A 105 11.48 6.06 -6.14
C TRP A 105 10.49 6.36 -7.27
N PRO A 106 10.57 5.66 -8.42
CA PRO A 106 9.59 5.79 -9.50
C PRO A 106 8.22 5.27 -9.06
N PHE A 107 7.16 5.63 -9.77
CA PHE A 107 5.81 5.14 -9.54
C PHE A 107 5.76 3.61 -9.43
N MET A 108 4.98 3.07 -8.48
CA MET A 108 4.89 1.65 -8.12
C MET A 108 6.19 1.05 -7.55
N ARG A 109 7.13 1.88 -7.12
CA ARG A 109 8.27 1.45 -6.31
C ARG A 109 7.82 1.20 -4.88
N SER A 110 8.37 0.16 -4.27
CA SER A 110 8.26 -0.14 -2.84
C SER A 110 9.62 -0.46 -2.24
N GLY A 111 9.73 -0.29 -0.94
CA GLY A 111 10.93 -0.58 -0.19
C GLY A 111 10.85 -0.08 1.24
N ASN A 112 11.87 -0.39 2.01
CA ASN A 112 11.97 0.10 3.39
C ASN A 112 12.38 1.57 3.40
N LEU A 113 11.71 2.33 4.25
CA LEU A 113 11.94 3.75 4.49
C LEU A 113 11.95 4.00 6.00
N SER A 114 12.96 4.69 6.50
CA SER A 114 12.97 5.12 7.91
C SER A 114 12.22 6.42 8.05
N ILE A 115 11.18 6.45 8.88
CA ILE A 115 10.40 7.65 9.24
C ILE A 115 10.56 7.90 10.73
N ALA A 116 11.15 9.02 11.10
CA ALA A 116 11.43 9.36 12.51
C ALA A 116 12.13 8.22 13.29
N GLY A 117 13.05 7.51 12.63
CA GLY A 117 13.77 6.37 13.21
C GLY A 117 13.01 5.04 13.20
N VAL A 118 11.75 5.01 12.76
CA VAL A 118 10.95 3.79 12.62
C VAL A 118 11.12 3.20 11.22
N SER A 119 11.41 1.90 11.13
CA SER A 119 11.45 1.18 9.84
C SER A 119 10.02 0.96 9.34
N CYS A 120 9.73 1.47 8.15
CA CYS A 120 8.44 1.38 7.50
C CYS A 120 8.58 0.73 6.12
N LEU A 121 7.60 -0.05 5.69
CA LEU A 121 7.42 -0.40 4.29
C LEU A 121 6.71 0.76 3.59
N ALA A 122 7.33 1.35 2.58
CA ALA A 122 6.77 2.44 1.81
C ALA A 122 6.47 1.99 0.37
N LEU A 123 5.29 2.33 -0.11
CA LEU A 123 4.86 2.09 -1.49
C LEU A 123 4.58 3.45 -2.14
N ARG A 124 5.21 3.74 -3.27
CA ARG A 124 4.94 4.97 -4.01
C ARG A 124 3.71 4.83 -4.88
N ILE A 125 2.57 4.91 -4.23
CA ILE A 125 1.23 4.89 -4.82
C ILE A 125 0.33 5.86 -4.05
N SER A 126 -0.80 6.23 -4.63
CA SER A 126 -1.79 7.07 -3.95
C SER A 126 -3.18 6.74 -4.45
N PHE A 127 -4.11 6.62 -3.53
CA PHE A 127 -5.53 6.41 -3.83
C PHE A 127 -6.20 7.68 -4.37
N THR A 128 -5.62 8.85 -4.15
CA THR A 128 -6.12 10.13 -4.69
C THR A 128 -5.63 10.42 -6.11
N GLY A 129 -4.70 9.63 -6.63
CA GLY A 129 -4.06 9.85 -7.93
C GLY A 129 -3.07 11.02 -7.98
N ASP A 130 -2.85 11.71 -6.86
CA ASP A 130 -1.79 12.70 -6.71
C ASP A 130 -0.46 12.03 -6.38
N LEU A 131 0.62 12.83 -6.33
CA LEU A 131 1.88 12.34 -5.80
C LEU A 131 1.67 11.84 -4.37
N GLY A 132 2.10 10.62 -4.06
CA GLY A 132 1.88 10.09 -2.73
C GLY A 132 2.55 8.76 -2.46
N TRP A 133 2.48 8.37 -1.21
CA TRP A 133 2.96 7.09 -0.68
C TRP A 133 1.97 6.49 0.29
N GLU A 134 1.95 5.18 0.34
CA GLU A 134 1.42 4.42 1.46
C GLU A 134 2.58 3.98 2.33
N ILE A 135 2.49 4.23 3.63
CA ILE A 135 3.52 3.97 4.62
C ILE A 135 2.96 2.97 5.63
N TYR A 136 3.60 1.84 5.78
CA TYR A 136 3.18 0.78 6.71
C TYR A 136 4.25 0.58 7.79
N CYS A 137 3.82 0.59 9.05
CA CYS A 137 4.67 0.32 10.19
C CYS A 137 3.97 -0.62 11.18
N GLU A 138 4.71 -1.18 12.11
CA GLU A 138 4.11 -1.92 13.22
C GLU A 138 3.15 -1.03 14.02
N THR A 139 2.00 -1.59 14.42
CA THR A 139 0.97 -0.88 15.19
C THR A 139 1.53 -0.27 16.48
N SER A 140 2.50 -0.93 17.13
CA SER A 140 3.21 -0.41 18.31
C SER A 140 3.97 0.90 18.08
N LYS A 141 4.29 1.24 16.83
CA LYS A 141 5.05 2.43 16.41
C LYS A 141 4.17 3.47 15.72
N GLN A 142 2.87 3.23 15.58
CA GLN A 142 1.96 4.08 14.81
C GLN A 142 1.97 5.54 15.29
N GLN A 143 2.00 5.78 16.60
CA GLN A 143 1.96 7.14 17.15
C GLN A 143 3.19 7.95 16.74
N ILE A 144 4.38 7.38 16.82
CA ILE A 144 5.64 8.05 16.44
C ILE A 144 5.60 8.47 14.97
N VAL A 145 5.19 7.55 14.10
CA VAL A 145 5.11 7.80 12.66
C VAL A 145 4.02 8.83 12.35
N TYR A 146 2.84 8.71 12.96
CA TYR A 146 1.74 9.63 12.77
C TYR A 146 2.11 11.07 13.16
N GLU A 147 2.65 11.27 14.36
CA GLU A 147 3.02 12.60 14.87
C GLU A 147 4.07 13.25 13.98
N ALA A 148 5.09 12.50 13.54
CA ALA A 148 6.11 13.01 12.63
C ALA A 148 5.51 13.43 11.27
N LEU A 149 4.65 12.59 10.68
CA LEU A 149 3.98 12.90 9.42
C LEU A 149 3.07 14.13 9.54
N VAL A 150 2.29 14.24 10.61
CA VAL A 150 1.37 15.36 10.83
C VAL A 150 2.13 16.65 11.06
N GLN A 151 3.18 16.64 11.87
CA GLN A 151 4.01 17.83 12.13
C GLN A 151 4.59 18.39 10.83
N GLU A 152 5.17 17.53 10.00
CA GLU A 152 5.72 17.96 8.71
C GLU A 152 4.64 18.38 7.70
N ALA A 153 3.47 17.73 7.72
CA ALA A 153 2.36 18.14 6.87
C ALA A 153 1.85 19.54 7.23
N ILE A 154 1.71 19.86 8.53
CA ILE A 154 1.28 21.17 9.01
C ILE A 154 2.28 22.26 8.60
N SER A 155 3.58 22.00 8.65
CA SER A 155 4.62 22.94 8.20
C SER A 155 4.48 23.32 6.72
N GLU A 156 3.91 22.44 5.92
CA GLU A 156 3.63 22.63 4.49
C GLU A 156 2.17 23.06 4.21
N ARG A 157 1.43 23.51 5.23
CA ARG A 157 0.01 23.90 5.16
C ARG A 157 -0.92 22.73 4.77
N GLY A 158 -0.50 21.50 5.04
CA GLY A 158 -1.30 20.30 4.94
C GLY A 158 -1.85 19.90 6.31
N GLY A 159 -2.30 18.65 6.42
CA GLY A 159 -2.80 18.10 7.68
C GLY A 159 -3.54 16.78 7.50
N PRO A 160 -4.10 16.24 8.60
CA PRO A 160 -4.90 15.03 8.55
C PRO A 160 -6.13 15.18 7.66
N VAL A 161 -6.42 14.15 6.86
CA VAL A 161 -7.55 14.10 5.92
C VAL A 161 -8.48 12.94 6.30
N GLY A 162 -9.77 13.24 6.42
CA GLY A 162 -10.78 12.23 6.74
C GLY A 162 -11.14 11.34 5.54
N SER A 163 -11.69 10.16 5.83
CA SER A 163 -12.06 9.17 4.82
C SER A 163 -13.08 9.69 3.77
N ARG A 164 -14.00 10.57 4.15
CA ARG A 164 -14.96 11.17 3.20
C ARG A 164 -14.26 12.07 2.17
N ALA A 165 -13.29 12.89 2.60
CA ALA A 165 -12.49 13.71 1.70
C ALA A 165 -11.62 12.84 0.78
N LEU A 166 -11.01 11.78 1.32
CA LEU A 166 -10.27 10.80 0.54
C LEU A 166 -11.14 10.18 -0.57
N MET A 167 -12.39 9.82 -0.26
CA MET A 167 -13.34 9.26 -1.24
C MET A 167 -13.73 10.28 -2.32
N SER A 168 -13.87 11.56 -2.00
CA SER A 168 -14.08 12.62 -2.99
C SER A 168 -12.90 12.79 -3.92
N LEU A 169 -11.69 12.87 -3.35
CA LEU A 169 -10.46 13.03 -4.13
C LEU A 169 -10.24 11.89 -5.13
N ARG A 170 -10.49 10.63 -4.73
CA ARG A 170 -10.39 9.52 -5.66
C ARG A 170 -11.39 9.60 -6.80
N ILE A 171 -12.64 10.05 -6.53
CA ILE A 171 -13.68 10.21 -7.56
C ILE A 171 -13.26 11.27 -8.57
N GLU A 172 -12.67 12.39 -8.14
CA GLU A 172 -12.15 13.43 -9.02
C GLU A 172 -11.11 12.88 -10.01
N LYS A 173 -10.36 11.85 -9.64
CA LYS A 173 -9.41 11.15 -10.51
C LYS A 173 -10.05 10.01 -11.32
N GLY A 174 -11.34 9.76 -11.16
CA GLY A 174 -12.02 8.65 -11.81
C GLY A 174 -11.61 7.26 -11.33
N TYR A 175 -11.02 7.15 -10.14
CA TYR A 175 -10.61 5.86 -9.59
C TYR A 175 -11.80 5.10 -9.02
N GLY A 176 -11.98 3.86 -9.48
CA GLY A 176 -12.97 2.95 -8.94
C GLY A 176 -12.67 2.59 -7.48
N SER A 177 -13.70 2.18 -6.76
CA SER A 177 -13.59 1.50 -5.46
C SER A 177 -14.47 0.27 -5.52
N TRP A 178 -13.92 -0.82 -5.09
CA TRP A 178 -14.64 -2.06 -4.92
C TRP A 178 -15.33 -2.11 -3.57
#